data_69999911841823d5a38a50dbdda0971e
#
_entry.id   69999911841823d5a38a50dbdda0971e
#
_cell.length_a   1.000
_cell.length_b   1.000
_cell.length_c   1.000
_cell.angle_alpha   90.00
_cell.angle_beta   90.00
_cell.angle_gamma   90.00
#
_symmetry.space_group_name_H-M   'P 1'
#
loop_
_entity.id
_entity.type
_entity.pdbx_description
1 polymer ?
#
loop_
_entity_poly.entity_id
_entity_poly.type
_entity_poly.pdbx_seq_one_letter_code
_entity_poly.pdbx_strand_id
1 'polypeptide(L)'
;LTTRQSPFRADLLRGKVALVTGGATGLGLETARVLGSHGARVAICSRKEANLQAAVAALRQEGIEASYGVCDVRRHDEVTAVIEEVLRTFGELDVVVNNAAGNFPVPISDLSPNGFKAVVDIDLFGTFNVSKAAYELWLRDHGGAVVNISAAIQYRGMALQAHVVSAKAGIDALSRACAIEWGPDGVRVNIVAPGAMSGTEGVKRIAADDQHRAIQNPLRRSGSTTEVAEAVLFLASDAASYVTGATLVVDGGGWLTASGVPD
;
A
#
# COMPACT_ATOMS: atom_id res chain seq x y z
N LEU A 1 -21.29 -7.32 -13.86
CA LEU A 1 -19.83 -7.39 -13.70
C LEU A 1 -19.51 -8.82 -13.22
N THR A 2 -18.98 -9.66 -14.10
CA THR A 2 -18.45 -10.98 -13.72
C THR A 2 -17.29 -10.74 -12.77
N THR A 3 -17.40 -11.18 -11.52
CA THR A 3 -16.31 -11.20 -10.55
C THR A 3 -15.18 -12.04 -11.13
N ARG A 4 -14.08 -11.39 -11.50
CA ARG A 4 -12.88 -12.09 -11.97
C ARG A 4 -12.37 -12.97 -10.82
N GLN A 5 -12.28 -14.27 -11.05
CA GLN A 5 -11.68 -15.18 -10.10
C GLN A 5 -10.16 -14.90 -10.02
N SER A 6 -9.62 -14.85 -8.79
CA SER A 6 -8.18 -14.67 -8.59
C SER A 6 -7.39 -15.82 -9.25
N PRO A 7 -6.27 -15.52 -9.92
CA PRO A 7 -5.40 -16.56 -10.48
C PRO A 7 -4.55 -17.27 -9.43
N PHE A 8 -4.56 -16.81 -8.18
CA PHE A 8 -3.78 -17.37 -7.08
C PHE A 8 -4.58 -18.43 -6.32
N ARG A 9 -3.87 -19.35 -5.65
CA ARG A 9 -4.47 -20.33 -4.76
C ARG A 9 -5.15 -19.64 -3.58
N ALA A 10 -6.34 -20.07 -3.21
CA ALA A 10 -7.11 -19.49 -2.11
C ALA A 10 -6.45 -19.63 -0.72
N ASP A 11 -5.46 -20.50 -0.57
CA ASP A 11 -4.72 -20.76 0.67
C ASP A 11 -3.28 -20.25 0.66
N LEU A 12 -2.94 -19.32 -0.28
CA LEU A 12 -1.57 -18.85 -0.52
C LEU A 12 -0.93 -18.21 0.73
N LEU A 13 -1.74 -17.55 1.57
CA LEU A 13 -1.32 -16.93 2.83
C LEU A 13 -1.91 -17.62 4.08
N ARG A 14 -2.31 -18.90 3.95
CA ARG A 14 -2.85 -19.63 5.11
C ARG A 14 -1.86 -19.61 6.28
N GLY A 15 -2.36 -19.23 7.47
CA GLY A 15 -1.55 -19.14 8.68
C GLY A 15 -0.77 -17.85 8.82
N LYS A 16 -0.81 -16.94 7.85
CA LYS A 16 -0.10 -15.66 7.90
C LYS A 16 -0.99 -14.56 8.49
N VAL A 17 -0.34 -13.59 9.14
CA VAL A 17 -0.97 -12.36 9.66
C VAL A 17 -0.46 -11.16 8.86
N ALA A 18 -1.38 -10.33 8.38
CA ALA A 18 -1.09 -9.13 7.61
C ALA A 18 -1.61 -7.88 8.31
N LEU A 19 -0.78 -6.86 8.44
CA LEU A 19 -1.19 -5.49 8.84
C LEU A 19 -1.24 -4.59 7.60
N VAL A 20 -2.38 -3.92 7.38
CA VAL A 20 -2.57 -2.98 6.26
C VAL A 20 -2.89 -1.58 6.80
N THR A 21 -1.96 -0.63 6.60
CA THR A 21 -2.20 0.77 6.99
C THR A 21 -3.10 1.48 5.97
N GLY A 22 -3.98 2.37 6.44
CA GLY A 22 -5.01 2.96 5.58
C GLY A 22 -6.02 1.92 5.06
N GLY A 23 -6.17 0.78 5.76
CA GLY A 23 -6.96 -0.37 5.34
C GLY A 23 -8.47 -0.22 5.46
N ALA A 24 -8.98 0.95 5.86
CA ALA A 24 -10.41 1.15 6.05
C ALA A 24 -11.18 1.47 4.76
N THR A 25 -10.51 1.89 3.69
CA THR A 25 -11.16 2.32 2.43
C THR A 25 -10.26 2.09 1.21
N GLY A 26 -10.85 2.15 0.02
CA GLY A 26 -10.13 2.18 -1.26
C GLY A 26 -9.17 1.01 -1.45
N LEU A 27 -7.96 1.31 -1.93
CA LEU A 27 -6.94 0.30 -2.20
C LEU A 27 -6.54 -0.50 -0.96
N GLY A 28 -6.43 0.16 0.20
CA GLY A 28 -6.05 -0.52 1.45
C GLY A 28 -7.10 -1.55 1.88
N LEU A 29 -8.39 -1.23 1.79
CA LEU A 29 -9.47 -2.18 2.10
C LEU A 29 -9.51 -3.33 1.10
N GLU A 30 -9.34 -3.04 -0.20
CA GLU A 30 -9.27 -4.09 -1.22
C GLU A 30 -8.05 -4.99 -1.02
N THR A 31 -6.90 -4.42 -0.66
CA THR A 31 -5.70 -5.19 -0.29
C THR A 31 -5.98 -6.11 0.90
N ALA A 32 -6.58 -5.58 1.97
CA ALA A 32 -6.98 -6.38 3.13
C ALA A 32 -7.92 -7.54 2.75
N ARG A 33 -8.90 -7.27 1.87
CA ARG A 33 -9.82 -8.28 1.35
C ARG A 33 -9.09 -9.36 0.54
N VAL A 34 -8.21 -8.96 -0.38
CA VAL A 34 -7.48 -9.91 -1.22
C VAL A 34 -6.54 -10.79 -0.37
N LEU A 35 -5.78 -10.22 0.56
CA LEU A 35 -4.93 -11.00 1.46
C LEU A 35 -5.76 -11.98 2.31
N GLY A 36 -6.88 -11.52 2.88
CA GLY A 36 -7.78 -12.33 3.68
C GLY A 36 -8.45 -13.45 2.90
N SER A 37 -8.93 -13.19 1.68
CA SER A 37 -9.53 -14.22 0.82
C SER A 37 -8.53 -15.29 0.35
N HIS A 38 -7.24 -15.04 0.53
CA HIS A 38 -6.17 -16.02 0.28
C HIS A 38 -5.58 -16.62 1.57
N GLY A 39 -6.32 -16.52 2.68
CA GLY A 39 -6.06 -17.24 3.92
C GLY A 39 -5.31 -16.47 5.00
N ALA A 40 -4.99 -15.19 4.80
CA ALA A 40 -4.41 -14.38 5.86
C ALA A 40 -5.44 -13.96 6.91
N ARG A 41 -5.02 -13.88 8.17
CA ARG A 41 -5.68 -13.07 9.20
C ARG A 41 -5.25 -11.62 9.01
N VAL A 42 -6.16 -10.67 9.10
CA VAL A 42 -5.88 -9.29 8.67
C VAL A 42 -6.15 -8.29 9.80
N ALA A 43 -5.15 -7.48 10.11
CA ALA A 43 -5.31 -6.27 10.90
C ALA A 43 -5.31 -5.04 9.96
N ILE A 44 -6.20 -4.09 10.18
CA ILE A 44 -6.21 -2.82 9.47
C ILE A 44 -6.05 -1.66 10.44
N CYS A 45 -5.35 -0.61 10.05
CA CYS A 45 -5.30 0.59 10.88
C CYS A 45 -5.53 1.87 10.07
N SER A 46 -6.13 2.86 10.70
CA SER A 46 -6.33 4.20 10.20
C SER A 46 -6.79 5.14 11.33
N ARG A 47 -6.99 6.43 11.03
CA ARG A 47 -7.36 7.45 12.03
C ARG A 47 -8.84 7.47 12.40
N LYS A 48 -9.74 6.95 11.54
CA LYS A 48 -11.19 7.07 11.70
C LYS A 48 -11.79 5.74 12.13
N GLU A 49 -12.12 5.62 13.41
CA GLU A 49 -12.62 4.39 13.99
C GLU A 49 -13.89 3.87 13.33
N ALA A 50 -14.87 4.75 13.05
CA ALA A 50 -16.11 4.35 12.41
C ALA A 50 -15.89 3.66 11.05
N ASN A 51 -14.90 4.14 10.26
CA ASN A 51 -14.56 3.50 8.99
C ASN A 51 -13.89 2.14 9.20
N LEU A 52 -13.06 2.01 10.24
CA LEU A 52 -12.40 0.74 10.59
C LEU A 52 -13.42 -0.31 11.03
N GLN A 53 -14.37 0.07 11.88
CA GLN A 53 -15.45 -0.80 12.35
C GLN A 53 -16.28 -1.32 11.17
N ALA A 54 -16.68 -0.44 10.25
CA ALA A 54 -17.43 -0.82 9.06
C ALA A 54 -16.63 -1.75 8.14
N ALA A 55 -15.34 -1.45 7.93
CA ALA A 55 -14.46 -2.27 7.10
C ALA A 55 -14.24 -3.67 7.68
N VAL A 56 -13.97 -3.78 8.99
CA VAL A 56 -13.80 -5.08 9.66
C VAL A 56 -15.10 -5.89 9.66
N ALA A 57 -16.26 -5.23 9.87
CA ALA A 57 -17.55 -5.91 9.77
C ALA A 57 -17.77 -6.50 8.37
N ALA A 58 -17.44 -5.75 7.30
CA ALA A 58 -17.53 -6.24 5.92
C ALA A 58 -16.57 -7.42 5.67
N LEU A 59 -15.31 -7.31 6.07
CA LEU A 59 -14.33 -8.40 5.92
C LEU A 59 -14.77 -9.67 6.64
N ARG A 60 -15.31 -9.54 7.86
CA ARG A 60 -15.83 -10.69 8.63
C ARG A 60 -17.06 -11.33 7.99
N GLN A 61 -17.94 -10.55 7.36
CA GLN A 61 -19.07 -11.08 6.59
C GLN A 61 -18.63 -11.90 5.37
N GLU A 62 -17.45 -11.59 4.83
CA GLU A 62 -16.80 -12.35 3.75
C GLU A 62 -16.02 -13.58 4.26
N GLY A 63 -16.08 -13.89 5.57
CA GLY A 63 -15.38 -15.01 6.19
C GLY A 63 -13.92 -14.75 6.53
N ILE A 64 -13.45 -13.51 6.45
CA ILE A 64 -12.09 -13.13 6.76
C ILE A 64 -11.94 -12.83 8.26
N GLU A 65 -10.97 -13.46 8.91
CA GLU A 65 -10.62 -13.11 10.28
C GLU A 65 -9.89 -11.76 10.30
N ALA A 66 -10.55 -10.74 10.86
CA ALA A 66 -10.07 -9.37 10.79
C ALA A 66 -10.15 -8.64 12.13
N SER A 67 -9.17 -7.76 12.39
CA SER A 67 -9.14 -6.83 13.52
C SER A 67 -8.80 -5.41 13.05
N TYR A 68 -8.89 -4.42 13.95
CA TYR A 68 -8.46 -3.06 13.65
C TYR A 68 -7.81 -2.37 14.83
N GLY A 69 -6.98 -1.35 14.52
CA GLY A 69 -6.44 -0.39 15.47
C GLY A 69 -6.58 1.04 14.98
N VAL A 70 -6.95 1.97 15.87
CA VAL A 70 -6.94 3.40 15.54
C VAL A 70 -5.50 3.89 15.62
N CYS A 71 -4.99 4.49 14.53
CA CYS A 71 -3.60 4.92 14.46
C CYS A 71 -3.41 6.05 13.45
N ASP A 72 -2.67 7.05 13.84
CA ASP A 72 -2.03 8.00 12.93
C ASP A 72 -0.58 7.54 12.68
N VAL A 73 -0.27 7.10 11.47
CA VAL A 73 1.06 6.58 11.12
C VAL A 73 2.21 7.57 11.33
N ARG A 74 1.90 8.87 11.48
CA ARG A 74 2.87 9.91 11.83
C ARG A 74 3.36 9.81 13.27
N ARG A 75 2.64 9.11 14.11
CA ARG A 75 2.90 8.96 15.55
C ARG A 75 3.43 7.57 15.85
N HIS A 76 4.72 7.53 16.16
CA HIS A 76 5.43 6.26 16.39
C HIS A 76 4.84 5.48 17.58
N ASP A 77 4.43 6.17 18.64
CA ASP A 77 3.78 5.61 19.82
C ASP A 77 2.45 4.89 19.47
N GLU A 78 1.61 5.52 18.65
CA GLU A 78 0.35 4.91 18.18
C GLU A 78 0.60 3.71 17.25
N VAL A 79 1.61 3.79 16.40
CA VAL A 79 2.03 2.69 15.53
C VAL A 79 2.49 1.49 16.35
N THR A 80 3.37 1.72 17.34
CA THR A 80 3.86 0.70 18.27
C THR A 80 2.70 0.00 18.96
N ALA A 81 1.77 0.76 19.55
CA ALA A 81 0.61 0.21 20.24
C ALA A 81 -0.28 -0.66 19.34
N VAL A 82 -0.46 -0.26 18.06
CA VAL A 82 -1.23 -1.08 17.10
C VAL A 82 -0.51 -2.38 16.77
N ILE A 83 0.80 -2.38 16.59
CA ILE A 83 1.55 -3.60 16.28
C ILE A 83 1.55 -4.54 17.49
N GLU A 84 1.73 -4.03 18.71
CA GLU A 84 1.60 -4.82 19.95
C GLU A 84 0.22 -5.46 20.08
N GLU A 85 -0.84 -4.72 19.72
CA GLU A 85 -2.21 -5.25 19.71
C GLU A 85 -2.40 -6.35 18.65
N VAL A 86 -1.79 -6.22 17.46
CA VAL A 86 -1.79 -7.27 16.43
C VAL A 86 -1.11 -8.54 16.98
N LEU A 87 0.05 -8.40 17.60
CA LEU A 87 0.79 -9.51 18.21
C LEU A 87 0.01 -10.16 19.36
N ARG A 88 -0.65 -9.36 20.19
CA ARG A 88 -1.51 -9.86 21.26
C ARG A 88 -2.74 -10.63 20.74
N THR A 89 -3.32 -10.15 19.62
CA THR A 89 -4.54 -10.72 19.04
C THR A 89 -4.28 -11.98 18.23
N PHE A 90 -3.23 -11.97 17.42
CA PHE A 90 -2.96 -13.03 16.45
C PHE A 90 -1.71 -13.88 16.76
N GLY A 91 -0.84 -13.40 17.66
CA GLY A 91 0.38 -14.08 18.07
C GLY A 91 1.57 -13.91 17.14
N GLU A 92 1.39 -13.30 15.96
CA GLU A 92 2.42 -13.14 14.93
C GLU A 92 2.13 -11.97 14.00
N LEU A 93 3.12 -11.57 13.18
CA LEU A 93 2.98 -10.57 12.12
C LEU A 93 3.94 -10.91 10.97
N ASP A 94 3.42 -11.43 9.87
CA ASP A 94 4.22 -11.90 8.72
C ASP A 94 4.32 -10.87 7.60
N VAL A 95 3.28 -10.05 7.44
CA VAL A 95 3.15 -9.13 6.31
C VAL A 95 2.76 -7.74 6.79
N VAL A 96 3.50 -6.74 6.35
CA VAL A 96 3.16 -5.32 6.56
C VAL A 96 2.93 -4.65 5.22
N VAL A 97 1.76 -4.04 5.03
CA VAL A 97 1.45 -3.24 3.84
C VAL A 97 1.32 -1.77 4.23
N ASN A 98 2.30 -0.97 3.84
CA ASN A 98 2.29 0.47 4.02
C ASN A 98 1.51 1.12 2.87
N ASN A 99 0.22 1.35 3.11
CA ASN A 99 -0.69 1.94 2.12
C ASN A 99 -1.26 3.30 2.57
N ALA A 100 -1.15 3.68 3.84
CA ALA A 100 -1.61 4.98 4.31
C ALA A 100 -0.93 6.12 3.52
N ALA A 101 -1.71 7.05 2.99
CA ALA A 101 -1.22 8.17 2.18
C ALA A 101 -2.10 9.41 2.32
N GLY A 102 -1.50 10.57 2.03
CA GLY A 102 -2.18 11.85 1.90
C GLY A 102 -1.97 12.44 0.50
N ASN A 103 -2.97 13.14 -0.03
CA ASN A 103 -2.85 13.82 -1.31
C ASN A 103 -3.83 14.98 -1.44
N PHE A 104 -3.38 16.07 -2.07
CA PHE A 104 -4.20 17.17 -2.55
C PHE A 104 -3.49 17.85 -3.73
N PRO A 105 -4.20 18.24 -4.81
CA PRO A 105 -3.58 18.90 -5.95
C PRO A 105 -3.33 20.39 -5.64
N VAL A 106 -2.11 20.88 -5.88
CA VAL A 106 -1.74 22.27 -5.69
C VAL A 106 -0.53 22.63 -6.56
N PRO A 107 -0.48 23.80 -7.23
CA PRO A 107 0.72 24.27 -7.90
C PRO A 107 1.88 24.44 -6.91
N ILE A 108 3.11 24.17 -7.34
CA ILE A 108 4.28 24.28 -6.46
C ILE A 108 4.49 25.71 -5.93
N SER A 109 4.07 26.73 -6.71
CA SER A 109 4.07 28.14 -6.29
C SER A 109 3.19 28.41 -5.07
N ASP A 110 2.08 27.67 -4.93
CA ASP A 110 1.07 27.87 -3.91
C ASP A 110 1.17 26.82 -2.77
N LEU A 111 2.07 25.84 -2.94
CA LEU A 111 2.28 24.79 -1.95
C LEU A 111 3.04 25.34 -0.74
N SER A 112 2.33 25.46 0.38
CA SER A 112 2.97 25.91 1.63
C SER A 112 3.96 24.85 2.17
N PRO A 113 4.99 25.27 2.94
CA PRO A 113 5.89 24.34 3.63
C PRO A 113 5.13 23.32 4.51
N ASN A 114 4.08 23.75 5.21
CA ASN A 114 3.25 22.87 6.03
C ASN A 114 2.45 21.88 5.18
N GLY A 115 1.95 22.29 4.03
CA GLY A 115 1.27 21.41 3.08
C GLY A 115 2.20 20.32 2.53
N PHE A 116 3.44 20.71 2.13
CA PHE A 116 4.47 19.78 1.71
C PHE A 116 4.78 18.78 2.84
N LYS A 117 5.08 19.31 4.03
CA LYS A 117 5.40 18.49 5.21
C LYS A 117 4.28 17.52 5.56
N ALA A 118 3.02 17.93 5.51
CA ALA A 118 1.89 17.10 5.88
C ALA A 118 1.81 15.80 5.05
N VAL A 119 2.11 15.87 3.75
CA VAL A 119 2.11 14.69 2.87
C VAL A 119 3.36 13.84 3.10
N VAL A 120 4.53 14.46 3.21
CA VAL A 120 5.78 13.74 3.50
C VAL A 120 5.69 13.00 4.84
N ASP A 121 5.09 13.64 5.86
CA ASP A 121 4.89 13.01 7.18
C ASP A 121 3.95 11.78 7.12
N ILE A 122 2.87 11.86 6.32
CA ILE A 122 1.96 10.71 6.20
C ILE A 122 2.59 9.60 5.37
N ASP A 123 3.06 9.94 4.16
CA ASP A 123 3.46 8.95 3.17
C ASP A 123 4.83 8.35 3.48
N LEU A 124 5.86 9.19 3.63
CA LEU A 124 7.23 8.72 3.81
C LEU A 124 7.54 8.42 5.28
N PHE A 125 7.30 9.39 6.17
CA PHE A 125 7.62 9.20 7.57
C PHE A 125 6.70 8.16 8.23
N GLY A 126 5.42 8.11 7.83
CA GLY A 126 4.50 7.07 8.25
C GLY A 126 4.96 5.67 7.81
N THR A 127 5.41 5.52 6.57
CA THR A 127 5.99 4.26 6.07
C THR A 127 7.23 3.85 6.88
N PHE A 128 8.12 4.81 7.20
CA PHE A 128 9.27 4.56 8.06
C PHE A 128 8.85 4.09 9.46
N ASN A 129 7.94 4.81 10.13
CA ASN A 129 7.49 4.48 11.48
C ASN A 129 6.92 3.06 11.56
N VAL A 130 6.03 2.71 10.62
CA VAL A 130 5.37 1.39 10.63
C VAL A 130 6.36 0.28 10.33
N SER A 131 7.20 0.46 9.30
CA SER A 131 8.21 -0.54 8.94
C SER A 131 9.22 -0.77 10.05
N LYS A 132 9.72 0.32 10.67
CA LYS A 132 10.67 0.26 11.79
C LYS A 132 10.06 -0.44 13.01
N ALA A 133 8.86 -0.06 13.43
CA ALA A 133 8.22 -0.65 14.59
C ALA A 133 7.91 -2.14 14.36
N ALA A 134 7.43 -2.53 13.17
CA ALA A 134 7.20 -3.93 12.84
C ALA A 134 8.51 -4.75 12.83
N TYR A 135 9.58 -4.18 12.31
CA TYR A 135 10.89 -4.82 12.33
C TYR A 135 11.38 -5.02 13.76
N GLU A 136 11.38 -3.97 14.58
CA GLU A 136 11.92 -4.02 15.96
C GLU A 136 11.11 -4.92 16.90
N LEU A 137 9.78 -4.95 16.75
CA LEU A 137 8.91 -5.72 17.62
C LEU A 137 8.75 -7.18 17.19
N TRP A 138 8.98 -7.52 15.92
CA TRP A 138 8.70 -8.87 15.45
C TRP A 138 9.57 -9.34 14.29
N LEU A 139 9.63 -8.61 13.16
CA LEU A 139 10.15 -9.15 11.92
C LEU A 139 11.64 -9.48 11.98
N ARG A 140 12.43 -8.75 12.77
CA ARG A 140 13.87 -9.01 12.94
C ARG A 140 14.16 -10.46 13.38
N ASP A 141 13.34 -10.98 14.26
CA ASP A 141 13.59 -12.29 14.87
C ASP A 141 12.80 -13.43 14.17
N HIS A 142 11.85 -13.10 13.27
CA HIS A 142 10.94 -14.06 12.65
C HIS A 142 10.91 -14.02 11.11
N GLY A 143 11.54 -13.00 10.49
CA GLY A 143 11.42 -12.76 9.05
C GLY A 143 10.05 -12.22 8.67
N GLY A 144 9.80 -12.09 7.36
CA GLY A 144 8.51 -11.64 6.83
C GLY A 144 8.61 -10.80 5.57
N ALA A 145 7.52 -10.11 5.24
CA ALA A 145 7.43 -9.28 4.04
C ALA A 145 6.85 -7.89 4.34
N VAL A 146 7.53 -6.85 3.89
CA VAL A 146 7.04 -5.47 3.88
C VAL A 146 6.76 -5.07 2.43
N VAL A 147 5.54 -4.61 2.15
CA VAL A 147 5.14 -4.11 0.84
C VAL A 147 4.72 -2.65 0.97
N ASN A 148 5.47 -1.76 0.33
CA ASN A 148 5.24 -0.32 0.38
C ASN A 148 4.49 0.15 -0.87
N ILE A 149 3.37 0.87 -0.69
CA ILE A 149 2.61 1.43 -1.81
C ILE A 149 3.21 2.78 -2.19
N SER A 150 3.86 2.79 -3.35
CA SER A 150 4.41 3.98 -4.00
C SER A 150 3.46 4.51 -5.07
N ALA A 151 3.97 5.09 -6.13
CA ALA A 151 3.21 5.49 -7.32
C ALA A 151 4.16 5.59 -8.52
N ALA A 152 3.67 5.34 -9.74
CA ALA A 152 4.50 5.42 -10.94
C ALA A 152 4.85 6.88 -11.36
N ILE A 153 4.21 7.88 -10.74
CA ILE A 153 4.36 9.30 -11.10
C ILE A 153 5.73 9.88 -10.76
N GLN A 154 6.46 9.33 -9.77
CA GLN A 154 7.80 9.84 -9.42
C GLN A 154 8.84 9.60 -10.51
N TYR A 155 8.64 8.66 -11.41
CA TYR A 155 9.57 8.42 -12.51
C TYR A 155 9.51 9.47 -13.61
N ARG A 156 8.40 10.25 -13.68
CA ARG A 156 8.18 11.25 -14.72
C ARG A 156 7.95 12.67 -14.19
N GLY A 157 7.64 12.77 -12.91
CA GLY A 157 7.06 13.97 -12.34
C GLY A 157 5.56 14.10 -12.69
N MET A 158 4.86 14.91 -11.91
CA MET A 158 3.44 15.22 -12.15
C MET A 158 3.12 16.63 -11.65
N ALA A 159 2.52 17.46 -12.51
CA ALA A 159 2.06 18.77 -12.11
C ALA A 159 1.09 18.68 -10.93
N LEU A 160 1.10 19.68 -10.05
CA LEU A 160 0.27 19.77 -8.85
C LEU A 160 0.55 18.73 -7.76
N GLN A 161 1.62 17.90 -7.88
CA GLN A 161 1.90 16.75 -7.02
C GLN A 161 3.32 16.74 -6.46
N ALA A 162 4.02 17.87 -6.37
CA ALA A 162 5.43 17.94 -5.96
C ALA A 162 5.69 17.23 -4.62
N HIS A 163 4.82 17.42 -3.62
CA HIS A 163 4.90 16.78 -2.29
C HIS A 163 4.73 15.27 -2.37
N VAL A 164 3.75 14.77 -3.16
CA VAL A 164 3.49 13.33 -3.32
C VAL A 164 4.64 12.66 -4.08
N VAL A 165 5.07 13.24 -5.21
CA VAL A 165 6.19 12.72 -6.01
C VAL A 165 7.45 12.61 -5.15
N SER A 166 7.76 13.63 -4.35
CA SER A 166 8.91 13.62 -3.44
C SER A 166 8.80 12.53 -2.38
N ALA A 167 7.62 12.40 -1.74
CA ALA A 167 7.39 11.36 -0.74
C ALA A 167 7.50 9.95 -1.32
N LYS A 168 6.91 9.70 -2.52
CA LYS A 168 6.94 8.38 -3.16
C LYS A 168 8.34 8.00 -3.64
N ALA A 169 9.12 8.94 -4.15
CA ALA A 169 10.54 8.73 -4.45
C ALA A 169 11.35 8.37 -3.19
N GLY A 170 11.05 9.04 -2.06
CA GLY A 170 11.63 8.73 -0.76
C GLY A 170 11.26 7.33 -0.27
N ILE A 171 10.01 6.88 -0.44
CA ILE A 171 9.57 5.52 -0.11
C ILE A 171 10.38 4.49 -0.90
N ASP A 172 10.58 4.71 -2.21
CA ASP A 172 11.36 3.78 -3.04
C ASP A 172 12.82 3.68 -2.56
N ALA A 173 13.43 4.80 -2.18
CA ALA A 173 14.79 4.82 -1.65
C ALA A 173 14.88 4.13 -0.28
N LEU A 174 13.96 4.46 0.64
CA LEU A 174 13.84 3.84 1.97
C LEU A 174 13.67 2.33 1.85
N SER A 175 12.79 1.86 0.97
CA SER A 175 12.51 0.43 0.78
C SER A 175 13.76 -0.34 0.36
N ARG A 176 14.58 0.23 -0.53
CA ARG A 176 15.84 -0.40 -0.95
C ARG A 176 16.87 -0.46 0.19
N ALA A 177 16.95 0.58 1.02
CA ALA A 177 17.82 0.57 2.20
C ALA A 177 17.38 -0.52 3.19
N CYS A 178 16.09 -0.58 3.52
CA CYS A 178 15.53 -1.63 4.38
C CYS A 178 15.75 -3.04 3.80
N ALA A 179 15.59 -3.22 2.48
CA ALA A 179 15.81 -4.51 1.83
C ALA A 179 17.26 -5.01 2.01
N ILE A 180 18.24 -4.11 1.97
CA ILE A 180 19.66 -4.44 2.19
C ILE A 180 19.92 -4.75 3.65
N GLU A 181 19.43 -3.91 4.57
CA GLU A 181 19.75 -4.03 6.00
C GLU A 181 19.02 -5.21 6.66
N TRP A 182 17.76 -5.48 6.27
CA TRP A 182 16.90 -6.48 6.90
C TRP A 182 16.86 -7.82 6.17
N GLY A 183 17.47 -7.89 4.97
CA GLY A 183 17.58 -9.14 4.21
C GLY A 183 18.26 -10.28 4.97
N PRO A 184 19.37 -10.05 5.72
CA PRO A 184 20.00 -11.06 6.56
C PRO A 184 19.08 -11.67 7.63
N ASP A 185 18.06 -10.93 8.08
CA ASP A 185 17.08 -11.38 9.06
C ASP A 185 15.85 -12.05 8.41
N GLY A 186 15.91 -12.32 7.09
CA GLY A 186 14.80 -12.95 6.36
C GLY A 186 13.64 -12.03 6.06
N VAL A 187 13.81 -10.70 6.17
CA VAL A 187 12.78 -9.73 5.86
C VAL A 187 12.93 -9.23 4.43
N ARG A 188 11.90 -9.45 3.60
CA ARG A 188 11.83 -8.93 2.24
C ARG A 188 11.09 -7.60 2.24
N VAL A 189 11.64 -6.58 1.59
CA VAL A 189 11.01 -5.26 1.47
C VAL A 189 10.87 -4.90 0.00
N ASN A 190 9.63 -4.77 -0.48
CA ASN A 190 9.33 -4.49 -1.88
C ASN A 190 8.33 -3.34 -2.04
N ILE A 191 8.21 -2.87 -3.26
CA ILE A 191 7.38 -1.72 -3.61
C ILE A 191 6.37 -2.13 -4.68
N VAL A 192 5.12 -1.73 -4.50
CA VAL A 192 4.12 -1.68 -5.58
C VAL A 192 3.90 -0.22 -5.95
N ALA A 193 4.05 0.12 -7.23
CA ALA A 193 3.86 1.48 -7.76
C ALA A 193 2.64 1.53 -8.70
N PRO A 194 1.43 1.82 -8.19
CA PRO A 194 0.22 1.90 -8.98
C PRO A 194 0.22 3.10 -9.93
N GLY A 195 -0.49 2.94 -11.05
CA GLY A 195 -0.94 4.03 -11.89
C GLY A 195 -2.32 4.58 -11.48
N ALA A 196 -3.06 5.12 -12.44
CA ALA A 196 -4.42 5.57 -12.22
C ALA A 196 -5.36 4.38 -12.00
N MET A 197 -6.04 4.34 -10.85
CA MET A 197 -6.97 3.30 -10.46
C MET A 197 -8.40 3.83 -10.44
N SER A 198 -9.32 3.19 -11.13
CA SER A 198 -10.73 3.56 -11.09
C SER A 198 -11.31 3.47 -9.66
N GLY A 199 -12.16 4.42 -9.30
CA GLY A 199 -12.92 4.39 -8.04
C GLY A 199 -12.16 4.76 -6.77
N THR A 200 -10.87 5.12 -6.84
CA THR A 200 -10.11 5.55 -5.66
C THR A 200 -10.32 7.03 -5.33
N GLU A 201 -10.26 7.39 -4.04
CA GLU A 201 -10.32 8.79 -3.60
C GLU A 201 -9.19 9.65 -4.19
N GLY A 202 -8.01 9.06 -4.40
CA GLY A 202 -6.89 9.75 -5.05
C GLY A 202 -7.22 10.17 -6.47
N VAL A 203 -7.83 9.30 -7.25
CA VAL A 203 -8.28 9.59 -8.63
C VAL A 203 -9.41 10.60 -8.62
N LYS A 204 -10.42 10.46 -7.76
CA LYS A 204 -11.53 11.42 -7.64
C LYS A 204 -11.06 12.86 -7.35
N ARG A 205 -9.98 13.02 -6.59
CA ARG A 205 -9.42 14.35 -6.26
C ARG A 205 -8.61 14.98 -7.40
N ILE A 206 -8.08 14.18 -8.31
CA ILE A 206 -7.16 14.65 -9.37
C ILE A 206 -7.85 14.69 -10.72
N ALA A 207 -8.87 13.87 -10.94
CA ALA A 207 -9.48 13.66 -12.25
C ALA A 207 -10.78 14.46 -12.41
N ALA A 208 -10.73 15.48 -13.27
CA ALA A 208 -11.93 15.97 -13.94
C ALA A 208 -12.39 14.99 -15.06
N ASP A 209 -11.50 14.08 -15.51
CA ASP A 209 -11.77 13.12 -16.60
C ASP A 209 -10.93 11.85 -16.47
N ASP A 210 -11.51 10.81 -15.83
CA ASP A 210 -10.88 9.51 -15.63
C ASP A 210 -10.73 8.72 -16.97
N GLN A 211 -11.60 8.98 -17.94
CA GLN A 211 -11.56 8.30 -19.23
C GLN A 211 -10.39 8.78 -20.09
N HIS A 212 -10.06 10.06 -20.08
CA HIS A 212 -8.91 10.58 -20.85
C HIS A 212 -7.56 10.01 -20.38
N ARG A 213 -7.40 9.76 -19.07
CA ARG A 213 -6.17 9.16 -18.53
C ARG A 213 -6.06 7.67 -18.80
N ALA A 214 -7.18 6.96 -18.84
CA ALA A 214 -7.23 5.54 -19.18
C ALA A 214 -6.74 5.26 -20.60
N ILE A 215 -6.99 6.17 -21.53
CA ILE A 215 -6.61 6.02 -22.96
C ILE A 215 -5.09 6.24 -23.18
N GLN A 216 -4.40 6.90 -22.23
CA GLN A 216 -2.98 7.28 -22.38
C GLN A 216 -1.99 6.20 -21.96
N ASN A 217 -2.41 5.08 -21.40
CA ASN A 217 -1.50 3.96 -21.13
C ASN A 217 -1.60 2.89 -22.23
N PRO A 218 -0.55 2.08 -22.43
CA PRO A 218 -0.53 1.03 -23.46
C PRO A 218 -1.68 0.03 -23.40
N LEU A 219 -2.20 -0.27 -22.20
CA LEU A 219 -3.35 -1.17 -22.03
C LEU A 219 -4.70 -0.48 -22.26
N ARG A 220 -4.72 0.83 -22.52
CA ARG A 220 -5.89 1.66 -22.86
C ARG A 220 -7.08 1.52 -21.90
N ARG A 221 -6.79 1.33 -20.60
CA ARG A 221 -7.79 1.26 -19.53
C ARG A 221 -7.22 1.66 -18.18
N SER A 222 -8.07 2.11 -17.28
CA SER A 222 -7.72 2.22 -15.87
C SER A 222 -7.52 0.83 -15.25
N GLY A 223 -6.61 0.73 -14.29
CA GLY A 223 -6.48 -0.46 -13.47
C GLY A 223 -7.60 -0.53 -12.42
N SER A 224 -7.85 -1.71 -11.89
CA SER A 224 -8.69 -1.92 -10.71
C SER A 224 -7.83 -1.99 -9.44
N THR A 225 -8.43 -1.68 -8.29
CA THR A 225 -7.78 -1.87 -6.99
C THR A 225 -7.41 -3.34 -6.73
N THR A 226 -8.20 -4.27 -7.27
CA THR A 226 -7.92 -5.72 -7.18
C THR A 226 -6.64 -6.11 -7.92
N GLU A 227 -6.36 -5.54 -9.10
CA GLU A 227 -5.12 -5.82 -9.84
C GLU A 227 -3.87 -5.35 -9.07
N VAL A 228 -3.97 -4.25 -8.35
CA VAL A 228 -2.89 -3.78 -7.46
C VAL A 228 -2.79 -4.65 -6.22
N ALA A 229 -3.91 -5.03 -5.62
CA ALA A 229 -3.93 -5.91 -4.43
C ALA A 229 -3.39 -7.31 -4.75
N GLU A 230 -3.61 -7.83 -5.97
CA GLU A 230 -3.00 -9.09 -6.44
C GLU A 230 -1.47 -8.98 -6.58
N ALA A 231 -0.95 -7.82 -7.00
CA ALA A 231 0.50 -7.57 -7.02
C ALA A 231 1.07 -7.52 -5.58
N VAL A 232 0.35 -6.93 -4.63
CA VAL A 232 0.71 -6.97 -3.20
C VAL A 232 0.70 -8.42 -2.69
N LEU A 233 -0.33 -9.21 -3.01
CA LEU A 233 -0.45 -10.62 -2.65
C LEU A 233 0.77 -11.42 -3.14
N PHE A 234 1.19 -11.23 -4.39
CA PHE A 234 2.40 -11.87 -4.92
C PHE A 234 3.62 -11.54 -4.08
N LEU A 235 3.89 -10.25 -3.85
CA LEU A 235 5.07 -9.80 -3.10
C LEU A 235 5.03 -10.19 -1.61
N ALA A 236 3.84 -10.32 -1.03
CA ALA A 236 3.64 -10.77 0.35
C ALA A 236 3.85 -12.28 0.51
N SER A 237 3.68 -13.07 -0.54
CA SER A 237 3.72 -14.53 -0.50
C SER A 237 5.12 -15.12 -0.74
N ASP A 238 5.24 -16.44 -0.48
CA ASP A 238 6.46 -17.19 -0.77
C ASP A 238 6.76 -17.32 -2.28
N ALA A 239 5.81 -17.02 -3.16
CA ALA A 239 6.04 -16.91 -4.60
C ALA A 239 7.09 -15.81 -4.93
N ALA A 240 7.27 -14.84 -4.04
CA ALA A 240 8.28 -13.79 -4.12
C ALA A 240 9.46 -14.01 -3.18
N SER A 241 9.77 -15.26 -2.77
CA SER A 241 10.81 -15.60 -1.78
C SER A 241 12.21 -15.11 -2.14
N TYR A 242 12.50 -14.90 -3.43
CA TYR A 242 13.78 -14.36 -3.92
C TYR A 242 13.67 -12.94 -4.47
N VAL A 243 12.63 -12.19 -4.04
CA VAL A 243 12.36 -10.82 -4.48
C VAL A 243 12.43 -9.89 -3.28
N THR A 244 13.44 -9.01 -3.25
CA THR A 244 13.58 -7.94 -2.26
C THR A 244 14.20 -6.70 -2.91
N GLY A 245 13.84 -5.49 -2.47
CA GLY A 245 14.27 -4.20 -3.04
C GLY A 245 13.65 -3.88 -4.41
N ALA A 246 12.76 -4.71 -4.90
CA ALA A 246 12.13 -4.55 -6.22
C ALA A 246 10.97 -3.54 -6.20
N THR A 247 10.81 -2.83 -7.31
CA THR A 247 9.61 -2.02 -7.58
C THR A 247 8.79 -2.66 -8.68
N LEU A 248 7.58 -3.12 -8.35
CA LEU A 248 6.61 -3.64 -9.30
C LEU A 248 5.66 -2.50 -9.70
N VAL A 249 5.82 -2.00 -10.92
CA VAL A 249 4.95 -0.96 -11.48
C VAL A 249 3.68 -1.61 -12.02
N VAL A 250 2.51 -1.14 -11.55
CA VAL A 250 1.18 -1.66 -11.90
C VAL A 250 0.34 -0.50 -12.44
N ASP A 251 0.61 -0.08 -13.67
CA ASP A 251 0.05 1.13 -14.26
C ASP A 251 -0.38 1.00 -15.75
N GLY A 252 -0.43 -0.25 -16.25
CA GLY A 252 -0.76 -0.51 -17.64
C GLY A 252 0.31 -0.03 -18.63
N GLY A 253 1.55 0.18 -18.17
CA GLY A 253 2.67 0.69 -18.97
C GLY A 253 2.67 2.22 -19.10
N GLY A 254 1.80 2.93 -18.39
CA GLY A 254 1.66 4.38 -18.49
C GLY A 254 2.92 5.17 -18.17
N TRP A 255 3.79 4.66 -17.30
CA TRP A 255 5.06 5.31 -16.96
C TRP A 255 6.09 5.30 -18.10
N LEU A 256 5.94 4.40 -19.07
CA LEU A 256 6.81 4.30 -20.26
C LEU A 256 6.44 5.30 -21.35
N THR A 257 5.21 5.83 -21.34
CA THR A 257 4.68 6.69 -22.39
C THR A 257 4.73 8.16 -21.99
N ALA A 258 5.81 8.86 -22.32
CA ALA A 258 5.96 10.28 -21.99
C ALA A 258 5.02 11.21 -22.78
N SER A 259 4.58 10.81 -23.97
CA SER A 259 3.82 11.61 -24.93
C SER A 259 2.55 10.94 -25.45
N GLY A 260 2.02 9.96 -24.73
CA GLY A 260 0.87 9.19 -25.17
C GLY A 260 1.24 7.93 -25.98
N VAL A 261 0.25 7.09 -26.21
CA VAL A 261 0.36 5.92 -27.09
C VAL A 261 0.04 6.37 -28.50
N PRO A 262 0.83 6.03 -29.53
CA PRO A 262 0.45 6.28 -30.91
C PRO A 262 -0.92 5.65 -31.23
N ASP A 263 -1.70 6.30 -32.09
CA ASP A 263 -3.00 5.81 -32.55
C ASP A 263 -2.92 4.45 -33.23
#